data_09c993d7456404060afb5234d851d026
#
_entry.id   09c993d7456404060afb5234d851d026
#
_cell.length_a   1.000
_cell.length_b   1.000
_cell.length_c   1.000
_cell.angle_alpha   90.00
_cell.angle_beta   90.00
_cell.angle_gamma   90.00
#
_symmetry.space_group_name_H-M   'P 1'
#
loop_
_entity.id
_entity.type
_entity.pdbx_description
1 polymer ?
#
loop_
_entity_poly.entity_id
_entity_poly.type
_entity_poly.pdbx_seq_one_letter_code
_entity_poly.pdbx_strand_id
1 'polypeptide(L)'
;MKRTSLILTFSLFSILIFGQVNKENEKRACELQASSEYICGLGHGNTLKQASNDALAALSSQISTTVSSDFNYLVNSESNGDDVKESVKVDNIIRTYSHTTLRNAMELVIEDEPNATVLRYIKRSDLDKIFEQRRNKVLEYASNAQKYEKENKVADALSSYYAALALLRSLPDGSDMKIRLGFTEE
;
A
#
# COMPACT_ATOMS: atom_id res chain seq x y z
N MET A 1 -31.12 13.44 49.74
CA MET A 1 -29.94 12.57 49.57
C MET A 1 -30.08 11.43 48.56
N LYS A 2 -31.09 11.40 47.66
CA LYS A 2 -31.29 10.29 46.68
C LYS A 2 -30.87 10.63 45.22
N ARG A 3 -30.50 11.90 44.94
CA ARG A 3 -30.13 12.33 43.57
C ARG A 3 -28.64 12.21 43.24
N THR A 4 -27.75 12.19 44.21
CA THR A 4 -26.29 12.10 44.01
C THR A 4 -25.82 10.67 43.76
N SER A 5 -26.55 9.65 44.24
CA SER A 5 -26.19 8.24 44.01
C SER A 5 -26.42 7.77 42.59
N LEU A 6 -27.40 8.36 41.86
CA LEU A 6 -27.73 7.97 40.50
C LEU A 6 -26.70 8.46 39.47
N ILE A 7 -26.08 9.62 39.71
CA ILE A 7 -25.07 10.19 38.81
C ILE A 7 -23.74 9.43 38.92
N LEU A 8 -23.41 8.95 40.14
CA LEU A 8 -22.16 8.20 40.35
C LEU A 8 -22.19 6.81 39.70
N THR A 9 -23.37 6.15 39.71
CA THR A 9 -23.54 4.83 39.07
C THR A 9 -23.49 4.90 37.54
N PHE A 10 -23.97 6.00 36.92
CA PHE A 10 -23.94 6.18 35.49
C PHE A 10 -22.52 6.47 34.98
N SER A 11 -21.72 7.22 35.75
CA SER A 11 -20.32 7.50 35.46
C SER A 11 -19.42 6.25 35.52
N LEU A 12 -19.65 5.36 36.50
CA LEU A 12 -18.91 4.10 36.60
C LEU A 12 -19.25 3.11 35.48
N PHE A 13 -20.47 3.11 34.96
CA PHE A 13 -20.87 2.24 33.86
C PHE A 13 -20.22 2.63 32.54
N SER A 14 -20.01 3.93 32.29
CA SER A 14 -19.34 4.43 31.11
C SER A 14 -17.85 3.98 31.00
N ILE A 15 -17.12 3.99 32.12
CA ILE A 15 -15.74 3.57 32.22
C ILE A 15 -15.57 2.08 31.90
N LEU A 16 -16.51 1.24 32.33
CA LEU A 16 -16.48 -0.20 32.07
C LEU A 16 -16.70 -0.55 30.61
N ILE A 17 -17.50 0.23 29.87
CA ILE A 17 -17.75 0.00 28.45
C ILE A 17 -16.51 0.33 27.62
N PHE A 18 -15.82 1.44 27.90
CA PHE A 18 -14.59 1.79 27.18
C PHE A 18 -13.47 0.76 27.39
N GLY A 19 -13.27 0.26 28.59
CA GLY A 19 -12.27 -0.75 28.89
C GLY A 19 -12.55 -2.12 28.23
N GLN A 20 -13.81 -2.45 27.95
CA GLN A 20 -14.16 -3.68 27.22
C GLN A 20 -13.92 -3.56 25.72
N VAL A 21 -14.22 -2.41 25.11
CA VAL A 21 -14.01 -2.18 23.68
C VAL A 21 -12.53 -2.25 23.32
N ASN A 22 -11.64 -1.67 24.13
CA ASN A 22 -10.19 -1.73 23.88
C ASN A 22 -9.65 -3.17 23.93
N LYS A 23 -10.05 -3.97 24.92
CA LYS A 23 -9.61 -5.37 25.03
C LYS A 23 -10.10 -6.24 23.88
N GLU A 24 -11.28 -5.97 23.35
CA GLU A 24 -11.80 -6.69 22.18
C GLU A 24 -11.01 -6.33 20.93
N ASN A 25 -10.69 -5.05 20.74
CA ASN A 25 -9.90 -4.58 19.62
C ASN A 25 -8.43 -5.09 19.68
N GLU A 26 -7.83 -5.13 20.88
CA GLU A 26 -6.52 -5.74 21.10
C GLU A 26 -6.51 -7.22 20.69
N LYS A 27 -7.49 -7.98 21.16
CA LYS A 27 -7.65 -9.39 20.81
C LYS A 27 -7.80 -9.57 19.31
N ARG A 28 -8.66 -8.78 18.68
CA ARG A 28 -8.87 -8.81 17.23
C ARG A 28 -7.61 -8.43 16.45
N ALA A 29 -6.85 -7.45 16.91
CA ALA A 29 -5.58 -7.08 16.32
C ALA A 29 -4.56 -8.24 16.37
N CYS A 30 -4.44 -8.93 17.52
CA CYS A 30 -3.60 -10.11 17.64
C CYS A 30 -4.03 -11.24 16.68
N GLU A 31 -5.33 -11.50 16.56
CA GLU A 31 -5.88 -12.51 15.63
C GLU A 31 -5.54 -12.16 14.18
N LEU A 32 -5.71 -10.91 13.76
CA LEU A 32 -5.37 -10.44 12.42
C LEU A 32 -3.88 -10.56 12.11
N GLN A 33 -3.02 -10.18 13.07
CA GLN A 33 -1.56 -10.27 12.93
C GLN A 33 -1.06 -11.72 12.89
N ALA A 34 -1.70 -12.62 13.63
CA ALA A 34 -1.36 -14.04 13.64
C ALA A 34 -1.88 -14.78 12.40
N SER A 35 -2.83 -14.20 11.68
CA SER A 35 -3.45 -14.83 10.52
C SER A 35 -2.56 -14.69 9.27
N SER A 36 -2.33 -15.81 8.58
CA SER A 36 -1.66 -15.81 7.27
C SER A 36 -2.49 -15.18 6.14
N GLU A 37 -3.79 -14.93 6.37
CA GLU A 37 -4.68 -14.34 5.36
C GLU A 37 -4.49 -12.82 5.19
N TYR A 38 -3.89 -12.17 6.18
CA TYR A 38 -3.76 -10.71 6.20
C TYR A 38 -2.30 -10.27 6.18
N ILE A 39 -2.08 -9.08 5.67
CA ILE A 39 -0.86 -8.30 5.86
C ILE A 39 -1.25 -7.13 6.74
N CYS A 40 -0.49 -6.88 7.80
CA CYS A 40 -0.82 -5.90 8.83
C CYS A 40 0.34 -4.93 9.04
N GLY A 41 0.01 -3.65 9.27
CA GLY A 41 0.96 -2.62 9.72
C GLY A 41 0.43 -2.01 11.01
N LEU A 42 1.22 -2.04 12.07
CA LEU A 42 0.92 -1.40 13.34
C LEU A 42 1.58 -0.02 13.38
N GLY A 43 0.87 0.98 13.86
CA GLY A 43 1.37 2.33 13.98
C GLY A 43 0.98 2.97 15.31
N HIS A 44 1.81 3.89 15.77
CA HIS A 44 1.68 4.61 17.02
C HIS A 44 1.75 6.12 16.80
N GLY A 45 1.09 6.88 17.67
CA GLY A 45 1.13 8.35 17.59
C GLY A 45 0.41 9.03 18.74
N ASN A 46 0.63 10.32 18.88
CA ASN A 46 -0.11 11.12 19.87
C ASN A 46 -1.56 11.40 19.42
N THR A 47 -1.84 11.22 18.13
CA THR A 47 -3.18 11.37 17.56
C THR A 47 -3.49 10.16 16.68
N LEU A 48 -4.77 9.86 16.52
CA LEU A 48 -5.26 8.80 15.63
C LEU A 48 -4.74 8.97 14.21
N LYS A 49 -4.66 10.22 13.72
CA LYS A 49 -4.13 10.51 12.38
C LYS A 49 -2.65 10.15 12.25
N GLN A 50 -1.83 10.45 13.27
CA GLN A 50 -0.41 10.07 13.28
C GLN A 50 -0.25 8.57 13.32
N ALA A 51 -0.94 7.88 14.25
CA ALA A 51 -0.91 6.43 14.37
C ALA A 51 -1.38 5.73 13.08
N SER A 52 -2.45 6.22 12.44
CA SER A 52 -2.96 5.69 11.18
C SER A 52 -1.96 5.86 10.03
N ASN A 53 -1.26 7.00 9.93
CA ASN A 53 -0.24 7.22 8.92
C ASN A 53 0.99 6.32 9.15
N ASP A 54 1.41 6.14 10.40
CA ASP A 54 2.51 5.25 10.77
C ASP A 54 2.17 3.79 10.46
N ALA A 55 0.96 3.34 10.82
CA ALA A 55 0.44 2.03 10.46
C ALA A 55 0.41 1.79 8.95
N LEU A 56 0.04 2.82 8.19
CA LEU A 56 0.00 2.76 6.73
C LEU A 56 1.40 2.67 6.13
N ALA A 57 2.38 3.38 6.70
CA ALA A 57 3.78 3.28 6.31
C ALA A 57 4.36 1.88 6.60
N ALA A 58 4.05 1.32 7.79
CA ALA A 58 4.44 -0.04 8.16
C ALA A 58 3.82 -1.09 7.23
N LEU A 59 2.53 -0.98 6.91
CA LEU A 59 1.84 -1.85 5.96
C LEU A 59 2.47 -1.75 4.56
N SER A 60 2.74 -0.53 4.08
CA SER A 60 3.40 -0.29 2.80
C SER A 60 4.77 -0.92 2.73
N SER A 61 5.55 -0.82 3.81
CA SER A 61 6.87 -1.44 3.90
C SER A 61 6.78 -2.96 3.78
N GLN A 62 5.81 -3.60 4.42
CA GLN A 62 5.61 -5.05 4.32
C GLN A 62 5.18 -5.49 2.93
N ILE A 63 4.33 -4.72 2.26
CA ILE A 63 3.95 -4.97 0.87
C ILE A 63 5.15 -4.71 -0.06
N SER A 64 5.92 -3.67 0.20
CA SER A 64 7.08 -3.25 -0.59
C SER A 64 8.29 -4.17 -0.42
N THR A 65 8.48 -4.83 0.74
CA THR A 65 9.58 -5.80 0.92
C THR A 65 9.44 -6.98 -0.04
N THR A 66 8.24 -7.28 -0.47
CA THR A 66 7.97 -8.27 -1.53
C THR A 66 8.31 -7.71 -2.94
N VAL A 67 8.35 -6.39 -3.09
CA VAL A 67 8.51 -5.65 -4.37
C VAL A 67 9.89 -4.99 -4.48
N SER A 68 10.61 -4.73 -3.38
CA SER A 68 11.71 -3.76 -3.34
C SER A 68 13.12 -4.29 -3.48
N SER A 69 13.34 -5.60 -3.63
CA SER A 69 14.69 -6.06 -3.97
C SER A 69 15.16 -5.51 -5.31
N ASP A 70 14.25 -5.36 -6.26
CA ASP A 70 14.56 -4.88 -7.62
C ASP A 70 14.50 -3.35 -7.76
N PHE A 71 13.70 -2.67 -6.91
CA PHE A 71 13.53 -1.22 -6.97
C PHE A 71 14.78 -0.42 -6.56
N ASN A 72 15.52 -0.89 -5.56
CA ASN A 72 16.74 -0.22 -5.10
C ASN A 72 17.90 -0.30 -6.10
N TYR A 73 17.91 -1.29 -6.97
CA TYR A 73 18.93 -1.42 -8.01
C TYR A 73 18.78 -0.34 -9.10
N LEU A 74 17.56 0.01 -9.45
CA LEU A 74 17.27 0.95 -10.55
C LEU A 74 17.39 2.42 -10.15
N VAL A 75 17.03 2.78 -8.92
CA VAL A 75 17.19 4.16 -8.40
C VAL A 75 18.67 4.57 -8.32
N ASN A 76 19.57 3.62 -8.07
CA ASN A 76 20.99 3.88 -7.97
C ASN A 76 21.74 3.92 -9.32
N SER A 77 21.15 3.38 -10.40
CA SER A 77 21.78 3.39 -11.74
C SER A 77 21.44 4.63 -12.58
N GLU A 78 20.35 5.34 -12.27
CA GLU A 78 19.85 6.50 -13.05
C GLU A 78 20.32 7.88 -12.52
N SER A 79 21.26 7.95 -11.58
CA SER A 79 21.68 9.23 -10.98
C SER A 79 22.69 10.06 -11.80
N ASN A 80 22.89 9.77 -13.08
CA ASN A 80 23.79 10.54 -13.94
C ASN A 80 23.07 11.15 -15.15
N GLY A 81 22.58 12.38 -14.98
CA GLY A 81 22.38 13.35 -16.06
C GLY A 81 20.98 13.39 -16.71
N ASP A 82 20.40 14.58 -16.77
CA ASP A 82 19.27 15.08 -17.60
C ASP A 82 17.86 14.44 -17.49
N ASP A 83 17.64 13.35 -16.78
CA ASP A 83 16.38 12.61 -16.73
C ASP A 83 15.42 13.02 -15.60
N VAL A 84 15.60 14.18 -14.95
CA VAL A 84 14.79 14.62 -13.79
C VAL A 84 13.28 14.73 -14.11
N LYS A 85 12.90 15.01 -15.36
CA LYS A 85 11.48 15.13 -15.76
C LYS A 85 10.80 13.79 -16.01
N GLU A 86 11.52 12.76 -16.40
CA GLU A 86 10.97 11.42 -16.65
C GLU A 86 10.85 10.61 -15.36
N SER A 87 11.83 10.70 -14.47
CA SER A 87 11.76 10.06 -13.15
C SER A 87 10.54 10.55 -12.33
N VAL A 88 10.18 11.83 -12.42
CA VAL A 88 8.99 12.39 -11.77
C VAL A 88 7.68 11.77 -12.29
N LYS A 89 7.59 11.39 -13.58
CA LYS A 89 6.40 10.70 -14.12
C LYS A 89 6.28 9.28 -13.61
N VAL A 90 7.39 8.54 -13.52
CA VAL A 90 7.41 7.15 -12.97
C VAL A 90 7.02 7.15 -11.51
N ASP A 91 7.62 8.02 -10.71
CA ASP A 91 7.29 8.17 -9.29
C ASP A 91 5.81 8.48 -9.09
N ASN A 92 5.22 9.32 -9.93
CA ASN A 92 3.80 9.64 -9.86
C ASN A 92 2.92 8.44 -10.23
N ILE A 93 3.29 7.64 -11.22
CA ILE A 93 2.56 6.42 -11.58
C ILE A 93 2.64 5.41 -10.43
N ILE A 94 3.84 5.15 -9.89
CA ILE A 94 4.05 4.22 -8.78
C ILE A 94 3.29 4.70 -7.54
N ARG A 95 3.37 5.98 -7.19
CA ARG A 95 2.63 6.56 -6.06
C ARG A 95 1.13 6.46 -6.24
N THR A 96 0.60 6.74 -7.43
CA THR A 96 -0.84 6.64 -7.71
C THR A 96 -1.33 5.21 -7.53
N TYR A 97 -0.60 4.22 -8.02
CA TYR A 97 -0.96 2.80 -7.84
C TYR A 97 -0.78 2.33 -6.39
N SER A 98 0.24 2.79 -5.68
CA SER A 98 0.43 2.51 -4.26
C SER A 98 -0.69 3.11 -3.41
N HIS A 99 -1.07 4.36 -3.65
CA HIS A 99 -2.21 5.00 -2.99
C HIS A 99 -3.53 4.26 -3.24
N THR A 100 -3.76 3.75 -4.45
CA THR A 100 -4.98 2.97 -4.76
C THR A 100 -4.99 1.64 -4.01
N THR A 101 -3.84 0.98 -3.89
CA THR A 101 -3.70 -0.25 -3.10
C THR A 101 -4.01 -0.01 -1.64
N LEU A 102 -3.49 1.09 -1.08
CA LEU A 102 -3.62 1.42 0.34
C LEU A 102 -5.01 1.97 0.72
N ARG A 103 -5.77 2.49 -0.24
CA ARG A 103 -7.17 2.92 0.00
C ARG A 103 -8.08 1.78 0.43
N ASN A 104 -7.76 0.55 0.04
CA ASN A 104 -8.53 -0.64 0.42
C ASN A 104 -8.06 -1.27 1.74
N ALA A 105 -7.01 -0.73 2.37
CA ALA A 105 -6.58 -1.19 3.68
C ALA A 105 -7.60 -0.78 4.75
N MET A 106 -8.03 -1.77 5.52
CA MET A 106 -8.93 -1.56 6.66
C MET A 106 -8.17 -0.98 7.85
N GLU A 107 -8.90 -0.35 8.75
CA GLU A 107 -8.36 0.26 9.96
C GLU A 107 -9.04 -0.31 11.19
N LEU A 108 -8.24 -0.59 12.21
CA LEU A 108 -8.71 -0.97 13.55
C LEU A 108 -7.97 -0.11 14.58
N VAL A 109 -8.73 0.72 15.31
CA VAL A 109 -8.20 1.50 16.42
C VAL A 109 -8.09 0.58 17.61
N ILE A 110 -6.88 0.39 18.14
CA ILE A 110 -6.59 -0.44 19.32
C ILE A 110 -6.63 0.42 20.57
N GLU A 111 -5.98 1.59 20.52
CA GLU A 111 -5.91 2.56 21.62
C GLU A 111 -6.15 3.96 21.08
N ASP A 112 -6.92 4.76 21.85
CA ASP A 112 -7.27 6.13 21.47
C ASP A 112 -6.25 7.15 21.99
N GLU A 113 -6.43 8.40 21.58
CA GLU A 113 -5.59 9.50 22.04
C GLU A 113 -5.57 9.62 23.58
N PRO A 114 -4.43 10.05 24.19
CA PRO A 114 -3.23 10.65 23.58
C PRO A 114 -2.16 9.66 23.15
N ASN A 115 -2.28 8.36 23.37
CA ASN A 115 -1.35 7.31 23.00
C ASN A 115 -1.97 6.39 21.95
N ALA A 116 -2.37 6.99 20.82
CA ALA A 116 -3.12 6.27 19.82
C ALA A 116 -2.31 5.11 19.20
N THR A 117 -2.96 3.95 19.12
CA THR A 117 -2.42 2.76 18.45
C THR A 117 -3.42 2.27 17.41
N VAL A 118 -3.00 2.14 16.18
CA VAL A 118 -3.82 1.77 15.02
C VAL A 118 -3.20 0.61 14.27
N LEU A 119 -4.02 -0.37 13.89
CA LEU A 119 -3.68 -1.43 12.96
C LEU A 119 -4.30 -1.12 11.59
N ARG A 120 -3.46 -1.06 10.55
CA ARG A 120 -3.89 -1.10 9.15
C ARG A 120 -3.67 -2.51 8.62
N TYR A 121 -4.65 -3.06 7.91
CA TYR A 121 -4.55 -4.41 7.38
C TYR A 121 -5.27 -4.56 6.05
N ILE A 122 -4.77 -5.47 5.23
CA ILE A 122 -5.35 -5.82 3.93
C ILE A 122 -5.35 -7.34 3.76
N LYS A 123 -6.40 -7.86 3.17
CA LYS A 123 -6.47 -9.28 2.83
C LYS A 123 -5.49 -9.60 1.70
N ARG A 124 -4.71 -10.68 1.84
CA ARG A 124 -3.77 -11.09 0.78
C ARG A 124 -4.47 -11.32 -0.55
N SER A 125 -5.64 -11.95 -0.53
CA SER A 125 -6.43 -12.17 -1.75
C SER A 125 -6.88 -10.88 -2.45
N ASP A 126 -7.06 -9.78 -1.71
CA ASP A 126 -7.40 -8.48 -2.31
C ASP A 126 -6.16 -7.79 -2.87
N LEU A 127 -5.01 -7.96 -2.21
CA LEU A 127 -3.73 -7.52 -2.74
C LEU A 127 -3.36 -8.27 -4.03
N ASP A 128 -3.60 -9.58 -4.09
CA ASP A 128 -3.38 -10.40 -5.29
C ASP A 128 -4.22 -9.93 -6.46
N LYS A 129 -5.49 -9.57 -6.25
CA LYS A 129 -6.35 -8.98 -7.28
C LYS A 129 -5.80 -7.64 -7.80
N ILE A 130 -5.25 -6.82 -6.92
CA ILE A 130 -4.63 -5.54 -7.30
C ILE A 130 -3.39 -5.81 -8.18
N PHE A 131 -2.56 -6.78 -7.81
CA PHE A 131 -1.41 -7.16 -8.63
C PHE A 131 -1.85 -7.74 -9.98
N GLU A 132 -2.91 -8.55 -10.02
CA GLU A 132 -3.46 -9.07 -11.27
C GLU A 132 -3.95 -7.94 -12.19
N GLN A 133 -4.69 -6.97 -11.65
CA GLN A 133 -5.11 -5.80 -12.42
C GLN A 133 -3.91 -5.00 -12.97
N ARG A 134 -2.83 -4.87 -12.21
CA ARG A 134 -1.59 -4.23 -12.68
C ARG A 134 -0.92 -5.03 -13.79
N ARG A 135 -0.83 -6.36 -13.67
CA ARG A 135 -0.31 -7.23 -14.74
C ARG A 135 -1.08 -7.05 -16.03
N ASN A 136 -2.40 -7.05 -15.96
CA ASN A 136 -3.27 -6.82 -17.11
C ASN A 136 -3.02 -5.45 -17.74
N LYS A 137 -2.77 -4.41 -16.92
CA LYS A 137 -2.46 -3.08 -17.41
C LYS A 137 -1.08 -3.00 -18.08
N VAL A 138 -0.09 -3.71 -17.56
CA VAL A 138 1.24 -3.86 -18.21
C VAL A 138 1.09 -4.49 -19.59
N LEU A 139 0.32 -5.59 -19.70
CA LEU A 139 0.08 -6.27 -20.99
C LEU A 139 -0.64 -5.35 -21.98
N GLU A 140 -1.62 -4.57 -21.52
CA GLU A 140 -2.31 -3.57 -22.35
C GLU A 140 -1.35 -2.52 -22.88
N TYR A 141 -0.50 -1.94 -22.04
CA TYR A 141 0.49 -0.96 -22.47
C TYR A 141 1.52 -1.56 -23.44
N ALA A 142 2.02 -2.76 -23.16
CA ALA A 142 2.96 -3.45 -24.06
C ALA A 142 2.33 -3.73 -25.44
N SER A 143 1.08 -4.17 -25.47
CA SER A 143 0.34 -4.39 -26.72
C SER A 143 0.11 -3.10 -27.51
N ASN A 144 -0.27 -2.01 -26.81
CA ASN A 144 -0.44 -0.70 -27.43
C ASN A 144 0.88 -0.17 -27.99
N ALA A 145 1.98 -0.35 -27.28
CA ALA A 145 3.30 0.05 -27.73
C ALA A 145 3.68 -0.65 -29.06
N GLN A 146 3.51 -1.98 -29.13
CA GLN A 146 3.76 -2.74 -30.35
C GLN A 146 2.86 -2.32 -31.52
N LYS A 147 1.59 -1.97 -31.22
CA LYS A 147 0.69 -1.43 -32.24
C LYS A 147 1.17 -0.09 -32.78
N TYR A 148 1.51 0.85 -31.88
CA TYR A 148 2.00 2.18 -32.28
C TYR A 148 3.33 2.10 -33.03
N GLU A 149 4.20 1.17 -32.67
CA GLU A 149 5.44 0.91 -33.41
C GLU A 149 5.15 0.49 -34.88
N LYS A 150 4.22 -0.43 -35.09
CA LYS A 150 3.79 -0.84 -36.44
C LYS A 150 3.14 0.30 -37.24
N GLU A 151 2.52 1.25 -36.56
CA GLU A 151 1.91 2.45 -37.16
C GLU A 151 2.92 3.60 -37.34
N ASN A 152 4.22 3.40 -37.05
CA ASN A 152 5.28 4.41 -37.03
C ASN A 152 5.00 5.61 -36.09
N LYS A 153 4.21 5.41 -35.06
CA LYS A 153 3.91 6.41 -34.01
C LYS A 153 4.90 6.29 -32.86
N VAL A 154 6.15 6.68 -33.13
CA VAL A 154 7.30 6.44 -32.24
C VAL A 154 7.08 7.01 -30.83
N ALA A 155 6.60 8.26 -30.72
CA ALA A 155 6.36 8.90 -29.41
C ALA A 155 5.30 8.16 -28.57
N ASP A 156 4.21 7.71 -29.18
CA ASP A 156 3.15 6.96 -28.50
C ASP A 156 3.64 5.56 -28.09
N ALA A 157 4.45 4.92 -28.95
CA ALA A 157 5.07 3.64 -28.64
C ALA A 157 6.01 3.74 -27.43
N LEU A 158 6.93 4.70 -27.42
CA LEU A 158 7.86 4.94 -26.31
C LEU A 158 7.11 5.26 -25.01
N SER A 159 6.09 6.12 -25.05
CA SER A 159 5.27 6.44 -23.89
C SER A 159 4.58 5.20 -23.30
N SER A 160 4.09 4.31 -24.17
CA SER A 160 3.42 3.07 -23.75
C SER A 160 4.40 2.05 -23.18
N TYR A 161 5.59 1.87 -23.80
CA TYR A 161 6.64 1.01 -23.25
C TYR A 161 7.10 1.51 -21.87
N TYR A 162 7.29 2.82 -21.73
CA TYR A 162 7.69 3.41 -20.48
C TYR A 162 6.64 3.21 -19.36
N ALA A 163 5.36 3.38 -19.69
CA ALA A 163 4.28 3.10 -18.75
C ALA A 163 4.23 1.63 -18.31
N ALA A 164 4.47 0.69 -19.25
CA ALA A 164 4.56 -0.73 -18.94
C ALA A 164 5.72 -1.03 -17.98
N LEU A 165 6.92 -0.50 -18.26
CA LEU A 165 8.11 -0.67 -17.41
C LEU A 165 7.92 -0.08 -16.02
N ALA A 166 7.30 1.10 -15.91
CA ALA A 166 7.00 1.71 -14.63
C ALA A 166 6.07 0.85 -13.75
N LEU A 167 5.05 0.24 -14.36
CA LEU A 167 4.13 -0.66 -13.65
C LEU A 167 4.78 -2.00 -13.28
N LEU A 168 5.64 -2.55 -14.14
CA LEU A 168 6.40 -3.78 -13.85
C LEU A 168 7.20 -3.66 -12.55
N ARG A 169 7.81 -2.51 -12.30
CA ARG A 169 8.55 -2.23 -11.06
C ARG A 169 7.69 -2.29 -9.80
N SER A 170 6.38 -2.18 -9.91
CA SER A 170 5.41 -2.24 -8.80
C SER A 170 4.79 -3.63 -8.60
N LEU A 171 5.30 -4.65 -9.30
CA LEU A 171 4.84 -6.03 -9.21
C LEU A 171 5.89 -6.91 -8.52
N PRO A 172 5.45 -7.88 -7.68
CA PRO A 172 6.37 -8.82 -7.04
C PRO A 172 7.07 -9.75 -8.05
N ASP A 173 6.47 -9.99 -9.20
CA ASP A 173 6.98 -10.81 -10.32
C ASP A 173 7.36 -9.96 -11.56
N GLY A 174 7.64 -8.69 -11.35
CA GLY A 174 7.89 -7.74 -12.44
C GLY A 174 9.10 -8.10 -13.29
N SER A 175 10.18 -8.61 -12.68
CA SER A 175 11.39 -9.07 -13.38
C SER A 175 11.10 -10.24 -14.32
N ASP A 176 10.32 -11.24 -13.85
CA ASP A 176 9.96 -12.38 -14.68
C ASP A 176 9.05 -11.97 -15.85
N MET A 177 8.12 -11.03 -15.59
CA MET A 177 7.26 -10.46 -16.62
C MET A 177 8.07 -9.64 -17.65
N LYS A 178 9.06 -8.87 -17.18
CA LYS A 178 9.97 -8.09 -18.03
C LYS A 178 10.64 -9.01 -19.08
N ILE A 179 11.20 -10.14 -18.62
CA ILE A 179 11.83 -11.14 -19.50
C ILE A 179 10.82 -11.73 -20.50
N ARG A 180 9.62 -12.10 -20.03
CA ARG A 180 8.57 -12.68 -20.90
C ARG A 180 8.09 -11.72 -21.98
N LEU A 181 8.10 -10.42 -21.72
CA LEU A 181 7.71 -9.37 -22.66
C LEU A 181 8.85 -8.97 -23.61
N GLY A 182 10.04 -9.52 -23.42
CA GLY A 182 11.21 -9.21 -24.25
C GLY A 182 11.80 -7.83 -23.97
N PHE A 183 11.52 -7.23 -22.82
CA PHE A 183 12.16 -6.00 -22.38
C PHE A 183 13.55 -6.33 -21.82
N THR A 184 14.50 -6.64 -22.72
CA THR A 184 15.90 -6.84 -22.35
C THR A 184 16.62 -5.49 -22.27
N GLU A 185 17.54 -5.38 -21.32
CA GLU A 185 18.51 -4.29 -21.30
C GLU A 185 19.58 -4.63 -22.37
N GLU A 186 19.61 -3.85 -23.45
CA GLU A 186 20.81 -3.75 -24.31
C GLU A 186 21.67 -2.59 -23.83
#